data_7fdde123d8be3154768b6a399cc803e2
#
_entry.id   7fdde123d8be3154768b6a399cc803e2
#
_cell.length_a   1.000
_cell.length_b   1.000
_cell.length_c   1.000
_cell.angle_alpha   90.00
_cell.angle_beta   90.00
_cell.angle_gamma   90.00
#
_symmetry.space_group_name_H-M   'P 1'
#
loop_
_entity.id
_entity.type
_entity.pdbx_description
1 polymer ?
#
loop_
_entity_poly.entity_id
_entity_poly.type
_entity_poly.pdbx_seq_one_letter_code
_entity_poly.pdbx_strand_id
1 'polypeptide(L)'
;MDIIPVIDILNNQVVRAIKGDRDNYQSINHKLYNSTDPRDIIDQIVKRYSPKILYIADLDAIIHNTIDPKIYNDILSSFPKTKFWIDSGLKEIKLKKKYRNYYPVFCSEKSKGYEFSSNKFNNCVCSFDFMGKYIGEKPIYRQQKASPSKIILMDLLQVGSKNNINYKLARRFIRNNNQDYYIAGGIKSIFDIKRAKYFGASGVLVSTMIHQNKITKYMIQKEKTSSKNRA
;
A
#
# COMPACT_ATOMS: atom_id res chain seq x y z
N MET A 1 -4.16 12.12 8.61
CA MET A 1 -3.38 11.44 7.53
C MET A 1 -3.05 10.04 8.00
N ASP A 2 -3.28 9.01 7.18
CA ASP A 2 -2.99 7.63 7.56
C ASP A 2 -1.50 7.31 7.38
N ILE A 3 -0.93 6.50 8.30
CA ILE A 3 0.40 5.92 8.17
C ILE A 3 0.20 4.41 8.06
N ILE A 4 0.46 3.87 6.88
CA ILE A 4 0.11 2.51 6.50
C ILE A 4 1.38 1.66 6.44
N PRO A 5 1.55 0.68 7.35
CA PRO A 5 2.62 -0.32 7.25
C PRO A 5 2.50 -1.13 5.95
N VAL A 6 3.65 -1.46 5.37
CA VAL A 6 3.76 -2.25 4.12
C VAL A 6 4.55 -3.51 4.39
N ILE A 7 4.07 -4.63 3.84
CA ILE A 7 4.85 -5.84 3.65
C ILE A 7 4.80 -6.26 2.19
N ASP A 8 5.92 -6.78 1.68
CA ASP A 8 6.06 -7.34 0.35
C ASP A 8 6.25 -8.85 0.49
N ILE A 9 5.44 -9.67 -0.19
CA ILE A 9 5.50 -11.14 -0.14
C ILE A 9 6.04 -11.64 -1.47
N LEU A 10 7.10 -12.45 -1.43
CA LEU A 10 7.68 -13.15 -2.57
C LEU A 10 8.12 -14.54 -2.12
N ASN A 11 7.81 -15.57 -2.91
CA ASN A 11 8.05 -16.98 -2.57
C ASN A 11 7.48 -17.36 -1.19
N ASN A 12 6.25 -16.88 -0.91
CA ASN A 12 5.57 -17.05 0.38
C ASN A 12 6.32 -16.51 1.61
N GLN A 13 7.27 -15.62 1.42
CA GLN A 13 8.06 -14.99 2.49
C GLN A 13 7.96 -13.47 2.42
N VAL A 14 8.06 -12.80 3.57
CA VAL A 14 8.19 -11.34 3.56
C VAL A 14 9.60 -10.96 3.15
N VAL A 15 9.66 -10.07 2.14
CA VAL A 15 10.91 -9.60 1.55
C VAL A 15 11.06 -8.09 1.72
N ARG A 16 12.28 -7.61 1.51
CA ARG A 16 12.60 -6.19 1.44
C ARG A 16 12.65 -5.75 -0.01
N ALA A 17 11.70 -4.92 -0.42
CA ALA A 17 11.68 -4.33 -1.75
C ALA A 17 12.86 -3.36 -1.98
N ILE A 18 13.44 -3.40 -3.18
CA ILE A 18 14.58 -2.57 -3.60
C ILE A 18 14.31 -2.03 -5.01
N LYS A 19 13.88 -0.76 -5.13
CA LYS A 19 13.76 -0.01 -6.39
C LYS A 19 12.95 -0.68 -7.51
N GLY A 20 12.03 -1.57 -7.18
CA GLY A 20 11.31 -2.38 -8.17
C GLY A 20 12.17 -3.46 -8.84
N ASP A 21 13.43 -3.59 -8.45
CA ASP A 21 14.36 -4.63 -8.93
C ASP A 21 14.11 -5.93 -8.17
N ARG A 22 13.12 -6.67 -8.63
CA ARG A 22 12.54 -7.84 -7.96
C ARG A 22 13.51 -9.01 -7.84
N ASP A 23 14.47 -9.12 -8.73
CA ASP A 23 15.50 -10.18 -8.73
C ASP A 23 16.48 -10.00 -7.56
N ASN A 24 16.61 -8.79 -7.05
CA ASN A 24 17.48 -8.43 -5.93
C ASN A 24 16.75 -8.25 -4.61
N TYR A 25 15.48 -8.66 -4.50
CA TYR A 25 14.77 -8.60 -3.23
C TYR A 25 15.33 -9.61 -2.24
N GLN A 26 15.57 -9.18 -1.03
CA GLN A 26 16.15 -9.97 0.05
C GLN A 26 15.12 -10.30 1.10
N SER A 27 15.28 -11.43 1.78
CA SER A 27 14.45 -11.71 2.96
C SER A 27 14.55 -10.60 3.97
N ILE A 28 13.46 -10.38 4.71
CA ILE A 28 13.42 -9.37 5.75
C ILE A 28 14.42 -9.68 6.85
N ASN A 29 14.92 -8.63 7.52
CA ASN A 29 15.93 -8.76 8.57
C ASN A 29 15.40 -9.59 9.76
N HIS A 30 15.94 -10.79 9.96
CA HIS A 30 15.61 -11.71 11.05
C HIS A 30 15.85 -11.13 12.45
N LYS A 31 16.73 -10.14 12.62
CA LYS A 31 16.99 -9.50 13.91
C LYS A 31 15.77 -8.82 14.52
N LEU A 32 14.79 -8.43 13.69
CA LEU A 32 13.59 -7.75 14.17
C LEU A 32 12.39 -8.70 14.36
N TYR A 33 12.27 -9.72 13.53
CA TYR A 33 11.06 -10.54 13.45
C TYR A 33 11.24 -12.01 13.83
N ASN A 34 12.44 -12.56 13.85
CA ASN A 34 12.74 -13.99 14.03
C ASN A 34 11.94 -14.92 13.10
N SER A 35 11.35 -14.40 12.04
CA SER A 35 10.52 -15.12 11.08
C SER A 35 10.54 -14.39 9.74
N THR A 36 10.26 -15.12 8.64
CA THR A 36 9.94 -14.57 7.33
C THR A 36 8.49 -14.87 6.93
N ASP A 37 7.78 -15.63 7.75
CA ASP A 37 6.39 -15.98 7.51
C ASP A 37 5.50 -14.72 7.53
N PRO A 38 4.65 -14.50 6.51
CA PRO A 38 3.80 -13.31 6.42
C PRO A 38 2.87 -13.14 7.62
N ARG A 39 2.29 -14.22 8.14
CA ARG A 39 1.35 -14.17 9.25
C ARG A 39 2.04 -13.78 10.54
N ASP A 40 3.22 -14.35 10.80
CA ASP A 40 4.01 -14.04 12.00
C ASP A 40 4.44 -12.57 12.00
N ILE A 41 4.87 -12.06 10.86
CA ILE A 41 5.29 -10.66 10.72
C ILE A 41 4.09 -9.72 10.86
N ILE A 42 2.95 -10.05 10.27
CA ILE A 42 1.72 -9.27 10.44
C ILE A 42 1.30 -9.25 11.91
N ASP A 43 1.32 -10.40 12.60
CA ASP A 43 0.98 -10.48 14.03
C ASP A 43 1.87 -9.55 14.86
N GLN A 44 3.19 -9.57 14.62
CA GLN A 44 4.13 -8.68 15.30
C GLN A 44 3.89 -7.20 14.98
N ILE A 45 3.58 -6.85 13.72
CA ILE A 45 3.23 -5.49 13.32
C ILE A 45 1.93 -5.05 13.99
N VAL A 46 0.90 -5.90 14.00
CA VAL A 46 -0.40 -5.58 14.60
C VAL A 46 -0.27 -5.43 16.13
N LYS A 47 0.44 -6.31 16.80
CA LYS A 47 0.70 -6.21 18.25
C LYS A 47 1.47 -4.94 18.60
N ARG A 48 2.52 -4.63 17.84
CA ARG A 48 3.40 -3.49 18.10
C ARG A 48 2.75 -2.15 17.82
N TYR A 49 2.04 -2.03 16.69
CA TYR A 49 1.58 -0.74 16.16
C TYR A 49 0.07 -0.57 16.15
N SER A 50 -0.70 -1.66 16.18
CA SER A 50 -2.17 -1.67 16.06
C SER A 50 -2.66 -0.80 14.88
N PRO A 51 -2.17 -1.02 13.65
CA PRO A 51 -2.50 -0.20 12.51
C PRO A 51 -3.97 -0.41 12.11
N LYS A 52 -4.64 0.65 11.64
CA LYS A 52 -5.99 0.55 11.08
C LYS A 52 -5.99 -0.11 9.71
N ILE A 53 -4.94 0.16 8.96
CA ILE A 53 -4.73 -0.31 7.59
C ILE A 53 -3.33 -0.92 7.51
N LEU A 54 -3.18 -2.04 6.83
CA LEU A 54 -1.92 -2.66 6.46
C LEU A 54 -1.97 -2.99 4.96
N TYR A 55 -0.92 -2.61 4.24
CA TYR A 55 -0.80 -2.90 2.81
C TYR A 55 0.07 -4.15 2.60
N ILE A 56 -0.37 -5.02 1.71
CA ILE A 56 0.35 -6.23 1.29
C ILE A 56 0.55 -6.16 -0.22
N ALA A 57 1.80 -6.20 -0.68
CA ALA A 57 2.13 -6.48 -2.07
C ALA A 57 2.38 -7.99 -2.21
N ASP A 58 1.49 -8.69 -2.91
CA ASP A 58 1.67 -10.09 -3.29
C ASP A 58 2.45 -10.17 -4.60
N LEU A 59 3.77 -10.25 -4.49
CA LEU A 59 4.63 -10.28 -5.67
C LEU A 59 4.53 -11.62 -6.41
N ASP A 60 4.20 -12.71 -5.75
CA ASP A 60 3.94 -14.00 -6.39
C ASP A 60 2.72 -13.89 -7.32
N ALA A 61 1.67 -13.20 -6.87
CA ALA A 61 0.50 -12.92 -7.70
C ALA A 61 0.81 -11.91 -8.81
N ILE A 62 1.53 -10.83 -8.49
CA ILE A 62 1.85 -9.76 -9.44
C ILE A 62 2.79 -10.26 -10.55
N ILE A 63 3.82 -11.05 -10.23
CA ILE A 63 4.85 -11.50 -11.17
C ILE A 63 4.43 -12.79 -11.87
N HIS A 64 4.07 -13.79 -11.07
CA HIS A 64 3.90 -15.18 -11.52
C HIS A 64 2.43 -15.56 -11.71
N ASN A 65 1.49 -14.68 -11.38
CA ASN A 65 0.05 -14.96 -11.36
C ASN A 65 -0.33 -16.11 -10.41
N THR A 66 0.46 -16.38 -9.39
CA THR A 66 0.26 -17.43 -8.39
C THR A 66 -0.28 -16.81 -7.12
N ILE A 67 -1.45 -17.26 -6.66
CA ILE A 67 -2.09 -16.78 -5.43
C ILE A 67 -2.39 -17.99 -4.55
N ASP A 68 -1.95 -17.96 -3.28
CA ASP A 68 -2.42 -18.90 -2.26
C ASP A 68 -3.55 -18.27 -1.42
N PRO A 69 -4.82 -18.62 -1.69
CA PRO A 69 -5.94 -18.06 -0.93
C PRO A 69 -5.94 -18.45 0.55
N LYS A 70 -5.22 -19.50 0.95
CA LYS A 70 -5.19 -19.97 2.36
C LYS A 70 -4.53 -18.91 3.24
N ILE A 71 -3.39 -18.36 2.80
CA ILE A 71 -2.65 -17.31 3.53
C ILE A 71 -3.59 -16.14 3.84
N TYR A 72 -4.35 -15.67 2.85
CA TYR A 72 -5.25 -14.53 3.02
C TYR A 72 -6.48 -14.85 3.87
N ASN A 73 -7.04 -16.05 3.75
CA ASN A 73 -8.14 -16.47 4.64
C ASN A 73 -7.69 -16.47 6.11
N ASP A 74 -6.48 -16.94 6.39
CA ASP A 74 -5.92 -16.97 7.74
C ASP A 74 -5.62 -15.55 8.25
N ILE A 75 -4.97 -14.70 7.47
CA ILE A 75 -4.68 -13.31 7.83
C ILE A 75 -5.97 -12.54 8.10
N LEU A 76 -6.93 -12.57 7.17
CA LEU A 76 -8.16 -11.80 7.28
C LEU A 76 -9.05 -12.23 8.44
N SER A 77 -9.06 -13.52 8.77
CA SER A 77 -9.80 -14.03 9.92
C SER A 77 -9.13 -13.74 11.26
N SER A 78 -7.78 -13.77 11.30
CA SER A 78 -7.00 -13.53 12.53
C SER A 78 -6.99 -12.07 12.96
N PHE A 79 -7.10 -11.13 12.02
CA PHE A 79 -6.98 -9.69 12.32
C PHE A 79 -8.21 -8.88 11.85
N PRO A 80 -9.43 -9.15 12.38
CA PRO A 80 -10.67 -8.55 11.88
C PRO A 80 -10.77 -7.02 12.10
N LYS A 81 -9.95 -6.45 12.97
CA LYS A 81 -9.92 -5.00 13.27
C LYS A 81 -8.98 -4.21 12.37
N THR A 82 -8.08 -4.88 11.65
CA THR A 82 -7.15 -4.26 10.70
C THR A 82 -7.70 -4.42 9.29
N LYS A 83 -7.77 -3.33 8.52
CA LYS A 83 -8.12 -3.36 7.10
C LYS A 83 -6.89 -3.73 6.30
N PHE A 84 -7.01 -4.68 5.40
CA PHE A 84 -5.92 -5.11 4.53
C PHE A 84 -6.13 -4.60 3.11
N TRP A 85 -5.23 -3.78 2.65
CA TRP A 85 -5.11 -3.40 1.26
C TRP A 85 -4.16 -4.39 0.59
N ILE A 86 -4.71 -5.28 -0.24
CA ILE A 86 -3.95 -6.38 -0.83
C ILE A 86 -3.84 -6.16 -2.33
N ASP A 87 -2.60 -5.95 -2.77
CA ASP A 87 -2.24 -5.85 -4.18
C ASP A 87 -1.79 -7.23 -4.67
N SER A 88 -2.66 -7.86 -5.43
CA SER A 88 -2.41 -9.13 -6.11
C SER A 88 -2.41 -8.97 -7.65
N GLY A 89 -2.07 -7.78 -8.12
CA GLY A 89 -2.22 -7.40 -9.52
C GLY A 89 -3.68 -7.12 -9.86
N LEU A 90 -4.18 -7.72 -10.94
CA LEU A 90 -5.59 -7.56 -11.35
C LEU A 90 -6.48 -8.72 -10.92
N LYS A 91 -5.91 -9.73 -10.27
CA LYS A 91 -6.67 -10.93 -9.90
C LYS A 91 -7.34 -10.73 -8.55
N GLU A 92 -8.65 -10.93 -8.52
CA GLU A 92 -9.39 -11.05 -7.29
C GLU A 92 -9.03 -12.38 -6.60
N ILE A 93 -8.70 -12.31 -5.32
CA ILE A 93 -8.38 -13.50 -4.52
C ILE A 93 -9.67 -14.26 -4.23
N LYS A 94 -9.74 -15.54 -4.61
CA LYS A 94 -10.87 -16.42 -4.32
C LYS A 94 -10.89 -16.81 -2.84
N LEU A 95 -11.46 -15.95 -2.01
CA LEU A 95 -11.59 -16.16 -0.57
C LEU A 95 -12.73 -17.12 -0.24
N LYS A 96 -12.62 -17.88 0.88
CA LYS A 96 -13.67 -18.81 1.37
C LYS A 96 -14.98 -18.12 1.72
N LYS A 97 -14.91 -16.83 2.12
CA LYS A 97 -16.07 -15.99 2.45
C LYS A 97 -15.76 -14.54 2.17
N LYS A 98 -16.79 -13.67 2.19
CA LYS A 98 -16.59 -12.22 2.11
C LYS A 98 -16.05 -11.68 3.44
N TYR A 99 -14.88 -11.06 3.40
CA TYR A 99 -14.27 -10.40 4.57
C TYR A 99 -14.47 -8.89 4.48
N ARG A 100 -14.96 -8.27 5.57
CA ARG A 100 -15.19 -6.81 5.64
C ARG A 100 -13.90 -6.00 5.73
N ASN A 101 -12.80 -6.64 6.09
CA ASN A 101 -11.49 -6.04 6.23
C ASN A 101 -10.57 -6.28 5.01
N TYR A 102 -11.08 -6.89 3.94
CA TYR A 102 -10.40 -7.06 2.66
C TYR A 102 -10.71 -5.92 1.69
N TYR A 103 -9.68 -5.27 1.17
CA TYR A 103 -9.73 -4.21 0.19
C TYR A 103 -8.76 -4.55 -0.94
N PRO A 104 -9.23 -5.00 -2.10
CA PRO A 104 -8.36 -5.28 -3.23
C PRO A 104 -7.70 -3.99 -3.72
N VAL A 105 -6.43 -4.08 -4.07
CA VAL A 105 -5.69 -3.01 -4.74
C VAL A 105 -5.54 -3.39 -6.21
N PHE A 106 -5.93 -2.48 -7.09
CA PHE A 106 -5.75 -2.62 -8.53
C PHE A 106 -4.59 -1.75 -8.98
N CYS A 107 -3.47 -2.39 -9.37
CA CYS A 107 -2.28 -1.68 -9.79
C CYS A 107 -2.26 -1.40 -11.29
N SER A 108 -1.76 -0.23 -11.66
CA SER A 108 -1.72 0.20 -13.05
C SER A 108 -0.72 -0.60 -13.88
N GLU A 109 0.32 -1.14 -13.28
CA GLU A 109 1.32 -1.95 -13.99
C GLU A 109 0.74 -3.23 -14.62
N LYS A 110 -0.41 -3.69 -14.16
CA LYS A 110 -1.11 -4.87 -14.68
C LYS A 110 -2.42 -4.54 -15.40
N SER A 111 -2.88 -3.29 -15.34
CA SER A 111 -4.16 -2.91 -15.92
C SER A 111 -4.06 -2.64 -17.42
N LYS A 112 -5.10 -3.08 -18.13
CA LYS A 112 -5.39 -2.65 -19.51
C LYS A 112 -6.46 -1.55 -19.42
N GLY A 113 -6.07 -0.33 -19.21
CA GLY A 113 -6.80 0.96 -19.10
C GLY A 113 -8.31 1.06 -18.87
N TYR A 114 -9.10 0.12 -19.38
CA TYR A 114 -10.57 0.12 -19.30
C TYR A 114 -11.14 -0.42 -17.99
N GLU A 115 -10.34 -1.08 -17.16
CA GLU A 115 -10.83 -1.83 -16.01
C GLU A 115 -11.20 -0.93 -14.81
N PHE A 116 -10.73 0.32 -14.82
CA PHE A 116 -11.04 1.30 -13.77
C PHE A 116 -12.40 1.99 -13.92
N SER A 117 -13.21 1.58 -14.91
CA SER A 117 -14.45 2.27 -15.27
C SER A 117 -15.74 1.64 -14.74
N SER A 118 -15.68 0.54 -14.02
CA SER A 118 -16.89 -0.18 -13.60
C SER A 118 -17.27 0.09 -12.15
N ASN A 119 -18.59 0.03 -11.86
CA ASN A 119 -19.16 0.11 -10.49
C ASN A 119 -18.65 -0.97 -9.51
N LYS A 120 -17.78 -1.87 -9.98
CA LYS A 120 -17.11 -2.89 -9.13
C LYS A 120 -16.14 -2.30 -8.11
N PHE A 121 -15.75 -1.03 -8.26
CA PHE A 121 -14.66 -0.41 -7.50
C PHE A 121 -15.06 0.40 -6.27
N ASN A 122 -16.31 0.34 -5.82
CA ASN A 122 -16.77 1.11 -4.66
C ASN A 122 -16.01 0.80 -3.34
N ASN A 123 -15.36 -0.36 -3.23
CA ASN A 123 -14.60 -0.79 -2.05
C ASN A 123 -13.16 -1.21 -2.39
N CYS A 124 -12.55 -0.64 -3.41
CA CYS A 124 -11.19 -0.93 -3.79
C CYS A 124 -10.27 0.29 -3.61
N VAL A 125 -8.99 0.03 -3.73
CA VAL A 125 -7.92 1.03 -3.81
C VAL A 125 -7.27 0.88 -5.18
N CYS A 126 -6.90 1.99 -5.82
CA CYS A 126 -6.13 1.94 -7.06
C CYS A 126 -4.70 2.36 -6.80
N SER A 127 -3.73 1.68 -7.41
CA SER A 127 -2.33 2.08 -7.42
C SER A 127 -1.94 2.59 -8.80
N PHE A 128 -1.39 3.81 -8.83
CA PHE A 128 -0.76 4.41 -10.01
C PHE A 128 0.73 4.25 -9.87
N ASP A 129 1.29 3.37 -10.69
CA ASP A 129 2.66 2.94 -10.58
C ASP A 129 3.54 3.71 -11.55
N PHE A 130 4.70 4.15 -11.05
CA PHE A 130 5.66 4.95 -11.80
C PHE A 130 7.06 4.33 -11.68
N MET A 131 7.75 4.25 -12.81
CA MET A 131 9.18 3.93 -12.90
C MET A 131 9.84 4.95 -13.84
N GLY A 132 10.03 6.18 -13.33
CA GLY A 132 10.41 7.34 -14.13
C GLY A 132 9.25 7.89 -14.97
N LYS A 133 8.40 7.02 -15.49
CA LYS A 133 7.14 7.33 -16.19
C LYS A 133 6.01 6.47 -15.62
N TYR A 134 4.77 6.82 -15.95
CA TYR A 134 3.61 6.01 -15.61
C TYR A 134 3.69 4.63 -16.28
N ILE A 135 3.39 3.58 -15.54
CA ILE A 135 3.39 2.19 -16.02
C ILE A 135 1.94 1.74 -16.22
N GLY A 136 1.69 1.02 -17.30
CA GLY A 136 0.36 0.55 -17.68
C GLY A 136 -0.35 1.51 -18.62
N GLU A 137 -1.56 1.15 -19.01
CA GLU A 137 -2.42 2.01 -19.84
C GLU A 137 -3.01 3.13 -18.98
N LYS A 138 -3.08 4.34 -19.53
CA LYS A 138 -3.65 5.48 -18.83
C LYS A 138 -5.12 5.21 -18.51
N PRO A 139 -5.52 5.28 -17.24
CA PRO A 139 -6.90 5.09 -16.87
C PRO A 139 -7.78 6.14 -17.55
N ILE A 140 -8.87 5.70 -18.14
CA ILE A 140 -9.84 6.57 -18.83
C ILE A 140 -10.72 7.26 -17.78
N TYR A 141 -10.17 8.22 -17.01
CA TYR A 141 -10.94 8.95 -15.98
C TYR A 141 -11.88 10.01 -16.49
N ARG A 142 -11.72 10.41 -17.75
CA ARG A 142 -12.34 11.67 -18.23
C ARG A 142 -13.83 11.58 -18.50
N GLN A 143 -14.45 10.41 -18.46
CA GLN A 143 -15.84 10.26 -18.88
C GLN A 143 -16.80 9.67 -17.83
N GLN A 144 -16.37 9.37 -16.59
CA GLN A 144 -17.25 8.57 -15.75
C GLN A 144 -17.38 9.05 -14.29
N LYS A 145 -18.63 8.93 -13.81
CA LYS A 145 -19.10 9.16 -12.45
C LYS A 145 -18.45 8.25 -11.36
N ALA A 146 -17.63 7.27 -11.74
CA ALA A 146 -17.02 6.29 -10.86
C ALA A 146 -15.48 6.37 -10.88
N SER A 147 -14.92 7.46 -10.37
CA SER A 147 -13.48 7.52 -10.04
C SER A 147 -13.20 6.76 -8.75
N PRO A 148 -12.08 6.02 -8.62
CA PRO A 148 -11.70 5.41 -7.36
C PRO A 148 -11.52 6.49 -6.30
N SER A 149 -12.08 6.26 -5.11
CA SER A 149 -11.98 7.25 -4.02
C SER A 149 -10.59 7.31 -3.40
N LYS A 150 -9.82 6.22 -3.48
CA LYS A 150 -8.47 6.07 -2.90
C LYS A 150 -7.46 5.70 -3.96
N ILE A 151 -6.41 6.50 -4.06
CA ILE A 151 -5.36 6.33 -5.06
C ILE A 151 -4.00 6.34 -4.39
N ILE A 152 -3.23 5.27 -4.59
CA ILE A 152 -1.83 5.20 -4.21
C ILE A 152 -1.00 5.74 -5.38
N LEU A 153 -0.12 6.70 -5.10
CA LEU A 153 0.92 7.15 -6.01
C LEU A 153 2.20 6.38 -5.66
N MET A 154 2.46 5.31 -6.40
CA MET A 154 3.56 4.37 -6.16
C MET A 154 4.74 4.72 -7.06
N ASP A 155 5.79 5.34 -6.51
CA ASP A 155 7.05 5.54 -7.23
C ASP A 155 8.02 4.39 -6.92
N LEU A 156 8.05 3.41 -7.82
CA LEU A 156 8.84 2.19 -7.66
C LEU A 156 10.34 2.46 -7.58
N LEU A 157 10.85 3.50 -8.27
CA LEU A 157 12.26 3.90 -8.18
C LEU A 157 12.65 4.39 -6.77
N GLN A 158 11.67 4.82 -5.99
CA GLN A 158 11.90 5.31 -4.63
C GLN A 158 11.66 4.23 -3.57
N VAL A 159 11.00 3.12 -3.91
CA VAL A 159 10.74 2.01 -2.99
C VAL A 159 12.07 1.37 -2.56
N GLY A 160 12.34 1.29 -1.25
CA GLY A 160 13.57 0.72 -0.69
C GLY A 160 14.87 1.45 -1.10
N SER A 161 14.77 2.58 -1.83
CA SER A 161 15.94 3.36 -2.27
C SER A 161 16.49 4.27 -1.18
N LYS A 162 17.67 4.86 -1.40
CA LYS A 162 18.20 5.96 -0.56
C LYS A 162 17.61 7.33 -0.93
N ASN A 163 16.84 7.45 -2.00
CA ASN A 163 16.26 8.69 -2.48
C ASN A 163 15.01 9.09 -1.68
N ASN A 164 14.61 10.34 -1.77
CA ASN A 164 13.43 10.89 -1.10
C ASN A 164 12.17 10.75 -1.95
N ILE A 165 11.03 11.13 -1.35
CA ILE A 165 9.74 11.19 -2.04
C ILE A 165 9.85 12.02 -3.31
N ASN A 166 9.21 11.57 -4.39
CA ASN A 166 9.02 12.36 -5.60
C ASN A 166 7.88 13.39 -5.40
N TYR A 167 8.21 14.50 -4.75
CA TYR A 167 7.22 15.54 -4.45
C TYR A 167 6.63 16.21 -5.71
N LYS A 168 7.38 16.24 -6.82
CA LYS A 168 6.89 16.77 -8.09
C LYS A 168 5.73 15.92 -8.61
N LEU A 169 5.87 14.61 -8.54
CA LEU A 169 4.82 13.66 -8.89
C LEU A 169 3.61 13.85 -7.97
N ALA A 170 3.80 13.79 -6.66
CA ALA A 170 2.72 13.92 -5.67
C ALA A 170 1.92 15.21 -5.88
N ARG A 171 2.59 16.34 -6.04
CA ARG A 171 1.95 17.66 -6.25
C ARG A 171 1.11 17.73 -7.51
N ARG A 172 1.53 17.05 -8.59
CA ARG A 172 0.79 17.02 -9.87
C ARG A 172 -0.58 16.40 -9.73
N PHE A 173 -0.72 15.36 -8.89
CA PHE A 173 -1.99 14.66 -8.71
C PHE A 173 -2.85 15.27 -7.60
N ILE A 174 -2.27 15.60 -6.45
CA ILE A 174 -3.02 15.99 -5.25
C ILE A 174 -3.73 17.35 -5.41
N ARG A 175 -3.14 18.31 -6.14
CA ARG A 175 -3.67 19.69 -6.23
C ARG A 175 -5.00 19.84 -6.98
N ASN A 176 -5.36 18.91 -7.84
CA ASN A 176 -6.45 19.11 -8.82
C ASN A 176 -7.61 18.11 -8.69
N ASN A 177 -7.69 17.35 -7.60
CA ASN A 177 -8.65 16.26 -7.51
C ASN A 177 -9.20 16.07 -6.09
N ASN A 178 -10.45 15.63 -6.00
CA ASN A 178 -11.16 15.37 -4.74
C ASN A 178 -10.95 13.95 -4.19
N GLN A 179 -9.97 13.19 -4.72
CA GLN A 179 -9.69 11.84 -4.25
C GLN A 179 -8.72 11.85 -3.07
N ASP A 180 -8.76 10.77 -2.29
CA ASP A 180 -7.78 10.49 -1.25
C ASP A 180 -6.50 9.93 -1.87
N TYR A 181 -5.42 10.73 -1.87
CA TYR A 181 -4.13 10.32 -2.39
C TYR A 181 -3.20 9.83 -1.29
N TYR A 182 -2.59 8.68 -1.53
CA TYR A 182 -1.61 8.02 -0.65
C TYR A 182 -0.27 7.98 -1.37
N ILE A 183 0.81 8.37 -0.70
CA ILE A 183 2.15 8.38 -1.29
C ILE A 183 2.91 7.13 -0.87
N ALA A 184 3.48 6.41 -1.84
CA ALA A 184 4.32 5.25 -1.64
C ALA A 184 5.67 5.40 -2.35
N GLY A 185 6.74 4.99 -1.66
CA GLY A 185 8.12 5.15 -2.10
C GLY A 185 8.81 6.39 -1.52
N GLY A 186 10.02 6.20 -0.97
CA GLY A 186 10.87 7.27 -0.46
C GLY A 186 10.53 7.83 0.92
N ILE A 187 9.60 7.24 1.67
CA ILE A 187 9.25 7.64 3.04
C ILE A 187 10.25 7.03 4.02
N LYS A 188 11.11 7.84 4.66
CA LYS A 188 12.19 7.35 5.54
C LYS A 188 12.24 8.02 6.90
N SER A 189 11.56 9.15 7.04
CA SER A 189 11.61 9.98 8.23
C SER A 189 10.26 10.59 8.57
N ILE A 190 10.14 11.06 9.81
CA ILE A 190 8.98 11.86 10.26
C ILE A 190 8.85 13.14 9.43
N PHE A 191 9.96 13.68 8.96
CA PHE A 191 9.96 14.87 8.11
C PHE A 191 9.26 14.58 6.77
N ASP A 192 9.51 13.42 6.16
CA ASP A 192 8.83 13.00 4.93
C ASP A 192 7.32 12.87 5.14
N ILE A 193 6.91 12.29 6.28
CA ILE A 193 5.50 12.17 6.65
C ILE A 193 4.84 13.55 6.80
N LYS A 194 5.49 14.46 7.54
CA LYS A 194 4.99 15.84 7.71
C LYS A 194 4.89 16.56 6.37
N ARG A 195 5.87 16.38 5.51
CA ARG A 195 5.92 17.02 4.20
C ARG A 195 4.86 16.45 3.25
N ALA A 196 4.63 15.13 3.25
CA ALA A 196 3.52 14.52 2.51
C ALA A 196 2.17 15.09 2.96
N LYS A 197 1.96 15.26 4.28
CA LYS A 197 0.77 15.89 4.84
C LYS A 197 0.62 17.35 4.38
N TYR A 198 1.70 18.12 4.38
CA TYR A 198 1.71 19.51 3.90
C TYR A 198 1.29 19.63 2.44
N PHE A 199 1.65 18.65 1.60
CA PHE A 199 1.21 18.59 0.21
C PHE A 199 -0.24 18.11 0.03
N GLY A 200 -0.94 17.74 1.10
CA GLY A 200 -2.35 17.33 1.07
C GLY A 200 -2.57 15.82 0.88
N ALA A 201 -1.54 14.99 1.09
CA ALA A 201 -1.72 13.54 1.04
C ALA A 201 -2.64 13.06 2.18
N SER A 202 -3.58 12.17 1.86
CA SER A 202 -4.47 11.51 2.83
C SER A 202 -3.73 10.45 3.66
N GLY A 203 -2.64 9.89 3.12
CA GLY A 203 -1.79 8.95 3.84
C GLY A 203 -0.46 8.68 3.15
N VAL A 204 0.37 7.89 3.84
CA VAL A 204 1.67 7.40 3.35
C VAL A 204 1.81 5.91 3.62
N LEU A 205 2.43 5.20 2.68
CA LEU A 205 2.81 3.81 2.81
C LEU A 205 4.26 3.72 3.28
N VAL A 206 4.52 3.00 4.37
CA VAL A 206 5.82 2.94 5.03
C VAL A 206 6.28 1.50 5.22
N SER A 207 7.36 1.12 4.55
CA SER A 207 8.05 -0.17 4.71
C SER A 207 9.30 0.00 5.57
N THR A 208 10.28 0.76 5.09
CA THR A 208 11.59 0.92 5.76
C THR A 208 11.47 1.39 7.21
N MET A 209 10.59 2.33 7.50
CA MET A 209 10.44 2.86 8.87
C MET A 209 9.86 1.84 9.84
N ILE A 210 8.97 0.96 9.36
CA ILE A 210 8.40 -0.14 10.17
C ILE A 210 9.46 -1.18 10.43
N HIS A 211 10.12 -1.66 9.37
CA HIS A 211 11.11 -2.74 9.45
C HIS A 211 12.46 -2.31 10.06
N GLN A 212 12.66 -1.04 10.31
CA GLN A 212 13.79 -0.50 11.09
C GLN A 212 13.37 0.02 12.48
N ASN A 213 12.11 -0.20 12.89
CA ASN A 213 11.55 0.25 14.16
C ASN A 213 11.72 1.77 14.40
N LYS A 214 11.64 2.57 13.33
CA LYS A 214 11.79 4.04 13.35
C LYS A 214 10.49 4.80 13.56
N ILE A 215 9.38 4.09 13.75
CA ILE A 215 8.05 4.65 13.96
C ILE A 215 7.45 4.10 15.25
N THR A 216 6.61 4.88 15.91
CA THR A 216 5.95 4.47 17.15
C THR A 216 4.46 4.18 16.93
N LYS A 217 3.86 3.38 17.82
CA LYS A 217 2.41 3.13 17.83
C LYS A 217 1.62 4.44 17.88
N TYR A 218 2.07 5.39 18.70
CA TYR A 218 1.45 6.70 18.82
C TYR A 218 1.39 7.46 17.50
N MET A 219 2.45 7.41 16.69
CA MET A 219 2.47 8.09 15.39
C MET A 219 1.45 7.49 14.42
N ILE A 220 1.28 6.16 14.44
CA ILE A 220 0.30 5.48 13.58
C ILE A 220 -1.14 5.76 14.04
N GLN A 221 -1.37 5.96 15.34
CA GLN A 221 -2.70 6.13 15.91
C GLN A 221 -3.17 7.59 16.05
N LYS A 222 -2.25 8.56 16.17
CA LYS A 222 -2.53 9.95 16.59
C LYS A 222 -3.38 10.78 15.62
N GLU A 223 -3.59 10.36 14.41
CA GLU A 223 -4.22 11.21 13.39
C GLU A 223 -5.76 11.34 13.48
N LYS A 224 -6.40 10.95 14.62
CA LYS A 224 -7.85 11.06 14.80
C LYS A 224 -8.35 12.44 15.28
N THR A 225 -7.48 13.31 15.78
CA THR A 225 -7.93 14.48 16.58
C THR A 225 -7.99 15.81 15.84
N SER A 226 -7.55 15.91 14.58
CA SER A 226 -7.50 17.21 13.88
C SER A 226 -8.61 17.47 12.86
N SER A 227 -9.60 16.57 12.70
CA SER A 227 -10.67 16.74 11.71
C SER A 227 -12.00 17.29 12.26
N LYS A 228 -12.08 17.72 13.53
CA LYS A 228 -13.31 18.26 14.13
C LYS A 228 -13.40 19.79 14.18
N ASN A 229 -12.39 20.52 13.70
CA ASN A 229 -12.42 21.99 13.70
C ASN A 229 -12.25 22.56 12.30
N ARG A 230 -13.14 22.23 11.38
CA ARG A 230 -13.45 23.04 10.19
C ARG A 230 -14.97 22.98 10.01
N ALA A 231 -15.65 23.78 10.81
CA ALA A 231 -16.98 24.30 10.49
C ALA A 231 -16.77 25.67 9.85
#